data_034e615e8edfaaf72111a5e293683ec2
#
_entry.id   034e615e8edfaaf72111a5e293683ec2
#
_cell.length_a   1.000
_cell.length_b   1.000
_cell.length_c   1.000
_cell.angle_alpha   90.00
_cell.angle_beta   90.00
_cell.angle_gamma   90.00
#
_symmetry.space_group_name_H-M   'P 1'
#
loop_
_entity.id
_entity.type
_entity.pdbx_description
1 polymer ?
#
loop_
_entity_poly.entity_id
_entity_poly.type
_entity_poly.pdbx_seq_one_letter_code
_entity_poly.pdbx_strand_id
1 'polypeptide(L)'
;MPIDVKDMDCDFLAFSAHKMCGPTGVGILYGKKALLAQMEPMLLGGDSNARFDVCGNIQLKDAPYKFESGTQPIEGIFGLHPAIRYLQAIGMEEIHRYEQQLHAYAVARLKQMDNIILYNENNDTGIITFNVKGVFAW
;
A
#
# COMPACT_ATOMS: atom_id res chain seq x y z
N MET A 1 -10.86 -4.68 3.16
CA MET A 1 -11.75 -4.06 2.15
C MET A 1 -11.21 -4.36 0.75
N PRO A 2 -12.03 -4.86 -0.19
CA PRO A 2 -11.62 -4.97 -1.60
C PRO A 2 -11.39 -3.57 -2.19
N ILE A 3 -10.40 -3.47 -3.06
CA ILE A 3 -10.04 -2.22 -3.75
C ILE A 3 -10.01 -2.51 -5.24
N ASP A 4 -10.78 -1.75 -6.02
CA ASP A 4 -10.72 -1.71 -7.48
C ASP A 4 -10.32 -0.30 -7.93
N VAL A 5 -9.13 -0.18 -8.50
CA VAL A 5 -8.58 1.12 -8.95
C VAL A 5 -9.36 1.73 -10.10
N LYS A 6 -10.10 0.91 -10.88
CA LYS A 6 -10.92 1.39 -11.97
C LYS A 6 -12.25 1.94 -11.47
N ASP A 7 -12.87 1.26 -10.51
CA ASP A 7 -14.10 1.69 -9.87
C ASP A 7 -13.88 2.98 -9.06
N MET A 8 -12.75 3.06 -8.37
CA MET A 8 -12.33 4.27 -7.64
C MET A 8 -11.94 5.43 -8.55
N ASP A 9 -11.62 5.16 -9.82
CA ASP A 9 -11.05 6.11 -10.79
C ASP A 9 -9.84 6.89 -10.24
N CYS A 10 -9.06 6.28 -9.36
CA CYS A 10 -7.92 6.94 -8.75
C CYS A 10 -6.77 7.10 -9.74
N ASP A 11 -6.06 8.22 -9.67
CA ASP A 11 -4.90 8.51 -10.51
C ASP A 11 -3.67 7.74 -10.07
N PHE A 12 -3.48 7.62 -8.75
CA PHE A 12 -2.40 6.88 -8.12
C PHE A 12 -2.90 6.12 -6.89
N LEU A 13 -2.33 4.95 -6.66
CA LEU A 13 -2.52 4.16 -5.44
C LEU A 13 -1.19 3.56 -5.01
N ALA A 14 -0.81 3.77 -3.75
CA ALA A 14 0.40 3.16 -3.19
C ALA A 14 0.05 2.23 -2.03
N PHE A 15 0.73 1.09 -1.96
CA PHE A 15 0.58 0.16 -0.85
C PHE A 15 1.87 -0.61 -0.56
N SER A 16 1.95 -1.18 0.64
CA SER A 16 3.11 -1.92 1.12
C SER A 16 2.80 -3.40 1.26
N ALA A 17 3.69 -4.26 0.76
CA ALA A 17 3.51 -5.71 0.80
C ALA A 17 3.38 -6.25 2.24
N HIS A 18 4.17 -5.72 3.20
CA HIS A 18 4.14 -6.18 4.60
C HIS A 18 2.81 -5.93 5.33
N LYS A 19 1.93 -5.07 4.79
CA LYS A 19 0.56 -4.86 5.29
C LYS A 19 -0.46 -5.82 4.66
N MET A 20 0.00 -6.68 3.75
CA MET A 20 -0.79 -7.65 2.99
C MET A 20 -0.21 -9.08 3.12
N CYS A 21 0.28 -9.45 4.30
CA CYS A 21 0.95 -10.74 4.56
C CYS A 21 2.20 -10.99 3.70
N GLY A 22 2.70 -9.98 3.01
CA GLY A 22 3.88 -10.04 2.16
C GLY A 22 5.17 -9.62 2.86
N PRO A 23 6.31 -9.70 2.19
CA PRO A 23 7.61 -9.33 2.73
C PRO A 23 7.75 -7.83 3.02
N THR A 24 8.65 -7.50 3.95
CA THR A 24 9.13 -6.12 4.15
C THR A 24 10.00 -5.67 2.97
N GLY A 25 10.14 -4.35 2.79
CA GLY A 25 11.01 -3.78 1.75
C GLY A 25 10.40 -3.74 0.34
N VAL A 26 9.15 -4.17 0.18
CA VAL A 26 8.42 -4.10 -1.09
C VAL A 26 7.22 -3.17 -0.97
N GLY A 27 7.15 -2.21 -1.88
CA GLY A 27 6.00 -1.34 -2.08
C GLY A 27 5.60 -1.30 -3.56
N ILE A 28 4.34 -1.05 -3.80
CA ILE A 28 3.76 -0.93 -5.15
C ILE A 28 3.17 0.46 -5.32
N LEU A 29 3.44 1.07 -6.45
CA LEU A 29 2.74 2.26 -6.93
C LEU A 29 1.97 1.90 -8.20
N TYR A 30 0.65 1.97 -8.12
CA TYR A 30 -0.21 2.02 -9.29
C TYR A 30 -0.32 3.46 -9.77
N GLY A 31 -0.35 3.67 -11.08
CA GLY A 31 -0.64 4.97 -11.67
C GLY A 31 -1.27 4.82 -13.05
N LYS A 32 -2.16 5.75 -13.41
CA LYS A 32 -2.70 5.82 -14.77
C LYS A 32 -1.56 5.99 -15.77
N LYS A 33 -1.51 5.17 -16.81
CA LYS A 33 -0.41 5.14 -17.79
C LYS A 33 -0.08 6.53 -18.38
N ALA A 34 -1.11 7.32 -18.69
CA ALA A 34 -0.94 8.66 -19.26
C ALA A 34 -0.22 9.63 -18.28
N LEU A 35 -0.51 9.51 -17.00
CA LEU A 35 0.15 10.31 -15.95
C LEU A 35 1.59 9.84 -15.72
N LEU A 36 1.79 8.53 -15.59
CA LEU A 36 3.13 7.97 -15.46
C LEU A 36 4.03 8.33 -16.65
N ALA A 37 3.49 8.41 -17.85
CA ALA A 37 4.25 8.81 -19.05
C ALA A 37 4.80 10.24 -18.94
N GLN A 38 4.08 11.15 -18.30
CA GLN A 38 4.44 12.57 -18.15
C GLN A 38 5.34 12.85 -16.93
N MET A 39 5.41 11.92 -15.97
CA MET A 39 6.23 12.10 -14.78
C MET A 39 7.70 11.83 -15.07
N GLU A 40 8.57 12.64 -14.46
CA GLU A 40 10.01 12.37 -14.42
C GLU A 40 10.35 11.47 -13.21
N PRO A 41 11.28 10.53 -13.36
CA PRO A 41 11.72 9.71 -12.23
C PRO A 41 12.56 10.54 -11.26
N MET A 42 12.40 10.29 -9.97
CA MET A 42 13.23 10.94 -8.93
C MET A 42 14.66 10.40 -8.89
N LEU A 43 14.85 9.15 -9.29
CA LEU A 43 16.15 8.46 -9.29
C LEU A 43 16.44 7.90 -10.67
N LEU A 44 17.67 8.05 -11.10
CA LEU A 44 18.19 7.44 -12.32
C LEU A 44 19.22 6.36 -11.95
N GLY A 45 19.24 5.28 -12.71
CA GLY A 45 20.18 4.19 -12.43
C GLY A 45 20.11 3.08 -13.48
N GLY A 46 20.78 1.99 -13.20
CA GLY A 46 20.74 0.79 -14.05
C GLY A 46 19.28 0.38 -14.28
N ASP A 47 19.00 -0.14 -15.45
CA ASP A 47 17.71 -0.61 -15.94
C ASP A 47 16.64 0.46 -16.22
N SER A 48 16.71 1.67 -15.65
CA SER A 48 15.78 2.77 -15.97
C SER A 48 16.08 3.45 -17.31
N ASN A 49 17.30 3.29 -17.84
CA ASN A 49 17.80 3.95 -19.04
C ASN A 49 17.67 3.04 -20.26
N ALA A 50 17.19 3.60 -21.38
CA ALA A 50 17.17 2.94 -22.68
C ALA A 50 18.47 3.16 -23.44
N ARG A 51 19.04 4.38 -23.37
CA ARG A 51 20.29 4.76 -24.03
C ARG A 51 21.08 5.79 -23.24
N PHE A 52 22.41 5.71 -23.40
CA PHE A 52 23.40 6.67 -22.98
C PHE A 52 24.17 7.12 -24.20
N ASP A 53 24.38 8.42 -24.38
CA ASP A 53 25.30 8.92 -25.40
C ASP A 53 26.60 9.48 -24.78
N VAL A 54 27.60 9.71 -25.64
CA VAL A 54 28.91 10.22 -25.20
C VAL A 54 28.88 11.66 -24.69
N CYS A 55 27.80 12.37 -24.92
CA CYS A 55 27.57 13.74 -24.45
C CYS A 55 26.84 13.79 -23.09
N GLY A 56 26.52 12.63 -22.53
CA GLY A 56 25.83 12.51 -21.25
C GLY A 56 24.31 12.62 -21.33
N ASN A 57 23.73 12.60 -22.55
CA ASN A 57 22.28 12.56 -22.69
C ASN A 57 21.74 11.18 -22.33
N ILE A 58 20.67 11.17 -21.54
CA ILE A 58 20.00 9.97 -21.06
C ILE A 58 18.63 9.88 -21.72
N GLN A 59 18.38 8.79 -22.43
CA GLN A 59 17.06 8.43 -22.87
C GLN A 59 16.48 7.40 -21.91
N LEU A 60 15.38 7.73 -21.24
CA LEU A 60 14.70 6.84 -20.31
C LEU A 60 13.87 5.79 -21.05
N LYS A 61 13.66 4.66 -20.41
CA LYS A 61 12.66 3.67 -20.82
C LYS A 61 11.25 4.23 -20.58
N ASP A 62 10.25 3.55 -21.13
CA ASP A 62 8.86 3.85 -20.82
C ASP A 62 8.49 3.42 -19.39
N ALA A 63 7.40 3.99 -18.84
CA ALA A 63 6.82 3.50 -17.61
C ALA A 63 6.34 2.03 -17.77
N PRO A 64 6.53 1.15 -16.78
CA PRO A 64 6.99 1.46 -15.43
C PRO A 64 8.52 1.53 -15.27
N TYR A 65 9.30 1.01 -16.22
CA TYR A 65 10.74 0.78 -16.08
C TYR A 65 11.56 2.03 -15.79
N LYS A 66 11.15 3.21 -16.28
CA LYS A 66 11.86 4.46 -15.97
C LYS A 66 11.88 4.81 -14.48
N PHE A 67 10.96 4.24 -13.68
CA PHE A 67 10.87 4.46 -12.23
C PHE A 67 11.59 3.38 -11.41
N GLU A 68 12.05 2.31 -12.06
CA GLU A 68 12.68 1.16 -11.44
C GLU A 68 14.19 1.21 -11.63
N SER A 69 14.88 2.12 -10.92
CA SER A 69 16.32 2.29 -11.03
C SER A 69 17.09 1.30 -10.14
N GLY A 70 18.12 0.65 -10.72
CA GLY A 70 18.95 -0.33 -10.02
C GLY A 70 18.29 -1.71 -9.89
N THR A 71 18.98 -2.62 -9.21
CA THR A 71 18.47 -3.98 -8.98
C THR A 71 17.25 -3.94 -8.05
N GLN A 72 16.13 -4.45 -8.53
CA GLN A 72 14.89 -4.51 -7.76
C GLN A 72 14.97 -5.56 -6.63
N PRO A 73 14.18 -5.46 -5.56
CA PRO A 73 14.14 -6.42 -4.46
C PRO A 73 13.43 -7.72 -4.89
N ILE A 74 14.11 -8.52 -5.71
CA ILE A 74 13.55 -9.68 -6.43
C ILE A 74 12.92 -10.68 -5.45
N GLU A 75 13.61 -11.01 -4.36
CA GLU A 75 13.13 -11.96 -3.35
C GLU A 75 11.78 -11.48 -2.75
N GLY A 76 11.71 -10.18 -2.45
CA GLY A 76 10.50 -9.57 -1.90
C GLY A 76 9.34 -9.56 -2.91
N ILE A 77 9.63 -9.27 -4.17
CA ILE A 77 8.63 -9.30 -5.24
C ILE A 77 8.09 -10.72 -5.44
N PHE A 78 8.97 -11.72 -5.47
CA PHE A 78 8.56 -13.13 -5.52
C PHE A 78 7.75 -13.55 -4.29
N GLY A 79 8.11 -13.05 -3.10
CA GLY A 79 7.36 -13.31 -1.87
C GLY A 79 5.98 -12.65 -1.80
N LEU A 80 5.76 -11.54 -2.51
CA LEU A 80 4.46 -10.88 -2.58
C LEU A 80 3.43 -11.72 -3.35
N HIS A 81 3.83 -12.45 -4.38
CA HIS A 81 2.91 -13.27 -5.17
C HIS A 81 2.15 -14.32 -4.33
N PRO A 82 2.78 -15.22 -3.55
CA PRO A 82 2.06 -16.15 -2.70
C PRO A 82 1.22 -15.46 -1.63
N ALA A 83 1.62 -14.28 -1.12
CA ALA A 83 0.83 -13.51 -0.17
C ALA A 83 -0.50 -13.04 -0.80
N ILE A 84 -0.47 -12.53 -2.04
CA ILE A 84 -1.67 -12.17 -2.79
C ILE A 84 -2.57 -13.40 -2.98
N ARG A 85 -2.01 -14.54 -3.38
CA ARG A 85 -2.75 -15.79 -3.55
C ARG A 85 -3.41 -16.26 -2.26
N TYR A 86 -2.72 -16.14 -1.15
CA TYR A 86 -3.25 -16.47 0.18
C TYR A 86 -4.46 -15.60 0.53
N LEU A 87 -4.37 -14.27 0.36
CA LEU A 87 -5.50 -13.37 0.61
C LEU A 87 -6.68 -13.64 -0.33
N GLN A 88 -6.39 -13.91 -1.62
CA GLN A 88 -7.44 -14.28 -2.59
C GLN A 88 -8.13 -15.60 -2.25
N ALA A 89 -7.40 -16.57 -1.70
CA ALA A 89 -7.97 -17.87 -1.30
C ALA A 89 -8.91 -17.74 -0.09
N ILE A 90 -8.66 -16.80 0.82
CA ILE A 90 -9.57 -16.45 1.92
C ILE A 90 -10.78 -15.69 1.38
N GLY A 91 -10.54 -14.78 0.44
CA GLY A 91 -11.53 -13.83 -0.10
C GLY A 91 -11.49 -12.47 0.61
N MET A 92 -11.35 -11.40 -0.17
CA MET A 92 -11.20 -10.05 0.39
C MET A 92 -12.46 -9.56 1.12
N GLU A 93 -13.64 -9.97 0.67
CA GLU A 93 -14.92 -9.68 1.34
C GLU A 93 -15.01 -10.39 2.71
N GLU A 94 -14.55 -11.63 2.80
CA GLU A 94 -14.55 -12.38 4.05
C GLU A 94 -13.59 -11.76 5.07
N ILE A 95 -12.40 -11.36 4.62
CA ILE A 95 -11.44 -10.63 5.44
C ILE A 95 -12.08 -9.34 5.96
N HIS A 96 -12.68 -8.56 5.08
CA HIS A 96 -13.32 -7.28 5.44
C HIS A 96 -14.46 -7.49 6.44
N ARG A 97 -15.33 -8.47 6.20
CA ARG A 97 -16.43 -8.81 7.12
C ARG A 97 -15.91 -9.20 8.51
N TYR A 98 -14.85 -9.97 8.57
CA TYR A 98 -14.25 -10.38 9.84
C TYR A 98 -13.59 -9.19 10.57
N GLU A 99 -12.89 -8.33 9.85
CA GLU A 99 -12.33 -7.08 10.40
C GLU A 99 -13.42 -6.20 10.99
N GLN A 100 -14.56 -6.06 10.32
CA GLN A 100 -15.71 -5.28 10.81
C GLN A 100 -16.30 -5.88 12.10
N GLN A 101 -16.39 -7.21 12.20
CA GLN A 101 -16.84 -7.88 13.42
C GLN A 101 -15.89 -7.61 14.59
N LEU A 102 -14.59 -7.72 14.36
CA LEU A 102 -13.56 -7.44 15.38
C LEU A 102 -13.55 -5.96 15.80
N HIS A 103 -13.69 -5.04 14.82
CA HIS A 103 -13.80 -3.62 15.08
C HIS A 103 -14.99 -3.31 15.97
N ALA A 104 -16.19 -3.77 15.61
CA ALA A 104 -17.40 -3.55 16.38
C ALA A 104 -17.29 -4.11 17.80
N TYR A 105 -16.74 -5.33 17.95
CA TYR A 105 -16.49 -5.93 19.26
C TYR A 105 -15.54 -5.09 20.11
N ALA A 106 -14.41 -4.67 19.54
CA ALA A 106 -13.41 -3.90 20.27
C ALA A 106 -13.93 -2.50 20.66
N VAL A 107 -14.62 -1.80 19.75
CA VAL A 107 -15.25 -0.50 20.03
C VAL A 107 -16.27 -0.62 21.17
N ALA A 108 -17.13 -1.66 21.16
CA ALA A 108 -18.10 -1.88 22.21
C ALA A 108 -17.45 -2.11 23.59
N ARG A 109 -16.30 -2.76 23.63
CA ARG A 109 -15.52 -2.97 24.88
C ARG A 109 -14.82 -1.70 25.33
N LEU A 110 -14.20 -0.97 24.42
CA LEU A 110 -13.49 0.27 24.75
C LEU A 110 -14.45 1.36 25.26
N LYS A 111 -15.68 1.42 24.75
CA LYS A 111 -16.73 2.32 25.23
C LYS A 111 -17.14 2.10 26.69
N GLN A 112 -16.89 0.93 27.24
CA GLN A 112 -17.18 0.61 28.65
C GLN A 112 -16.07 1.09 29.61
N MET A 113 -14.98 1.64 29.08
CA MET A 113 -13.83 2.11 29.85
C MET A 113 -13.88 3.63 30.00
N ASP A 114 -14.08 4.15 31.21
CA ASP A 114 -14.22 5.60 31.46
C ASP A 114 -12.99 6.43 31.11
N ASN A 115 -11.82 5.80 31.06
CA ASN A 115 -10.55 6.45 30.76
C ASN A 115 -10.18 6.42 29.27
N ILE A 116 -11.01 5.90 28.39
CA ILE A 116 -10.78 5.85 26.95
C ILE A 116 -11.53 6.99 26.25
N ILE A 117 -10.87 7.60 25.26
CA ILE A 117 -11.47 8.53 24.30
C ILE A 117 -11.35 7.87 22.93
N LEU A 118 -12.47 7.54 22.32
CA LEU A 118 -12.51 6.94 20.97
C LEU A 118 -12.68 8.00 19.92
N TYR A 119 -11.99 7.81 18.78
CA TYR A 119 -12.12 8.60 17.56
C TYR A 119 -12.51 7.68 16.42
N ASN A 120 -13.32 8.17 15.47
CA ASN A 120 -13.73 7.42 14.27
C ASN A 120 -14.34 6.04 14.57
N GLU A 121 -15.28 5.99 15.49
CA GLU A 121 -15.94 4.75 15.92
C GLU A 121 -16.67 4.00 14.79
N ASN A 122 -17.11 4.72 13.77
CA ASN A 122 -17.88 4.21 12.63
C ASN A 122 -17.04 4.26 11.35
N ASN A 123 -15.84 3.73 11.36
CA ASN A 123 -15.05 3.61 10.14
C ASN A 123 -15.22 2.22 9.49
N ASP A 124 -14.90 2.16 8.22
CA ASP A 124 -15.02 0.95 7.40
C ASP A 124 -13.71 0.13 7.34
N THR A 125 -12.85 0.29 8.34
CA THR A 125 -11.56 -0.41 8.45
C THR A 125 -11.42 -1.10 9.80
N GLY A 126 -10.45 -2.01 9.94
CA GLY A 126 -10.09 -2.61 11.22
C GLY A 126 -9.33 -1.69 12.18
N ILE A 127 -9.07 -0.43 11.79
CA ILE A 127 -8.28 0.52 12.60
C ILE A 127 -9.17 1.18 13.64
N ILE A 128 -8.72 1.18 14.90
CA ILE A 128 -9.37 1.88 16.00
C ILE A 128 -8.41 2.94 16.52
N THR A 129 -8.86 4.19 16.51
CA THR A 129 -8.08 5.33 17.02
C THR A 129 -8.63 5.71 18.39
N PHE A 130 -7.77 5.72 19.40
CA PHE A 130 -8.17 6.07 20.76
C PHE A 130 -7.03 6.73 21.56
N ASN A 131 -7.39 7.46 22.58
CA ASN A 131 -6.48 7.94 23.62
C ASN A 131 -6.87 7.40 24.99
N VAL A 132 -5.87 7.26 25.87
CA VAL A 132 -6.07 6.99 27.28
C VAL A 132 -5.95 8.31 28.04
N LYS A 133 -6.96 8.70 28.80
CA LYS A 133 -6.95 9.95 29.59
C LYS A 133 -5.76 9.97 30.55
N GLY A 134 -5.00 11.06 30.54
CA GLY A 134 -3.82 11.22 31.41
C GLY A 134 -2.56 10.49 30.93
N VAL A 135 -2.60 9.80 29.78
CA VAL A 135 -1.42 9.15 29.19
C VAL A 135 -1.09 9.85 27.86
N PHE A 136 0.15 10.26 27.71
CA PHE A 136 0.62 10.86 26.46
C PHE A 136 0.89 9.75 25.42
N ALA A 137 0.33 9.88 24.22
CA ALA A 137 0.62 9.00 23.09
C ALA A 137 1.88 9.47 22.38
N TRP A 138 2.85 8.60 22.23
CA TRP A 138 4.09 8.83 21.48
C TRP A 138 3.93 8.47 20.00
#